data_1ac71a10447602282929b48dd85d9dd3
#
_entry.id   1ac71a10447602282929b48dd85d9dd3
#
_cell.length_a   1.000
_cell.length_b   1.000
_cell.length_c   1.000
_cell.angle_alpha   90.00
_cell.angle_beta   90.00
_cell.angle_gamma   90.00
#
_symmetry.space_group_name_H-M   'P 1'
#
loop_
_entity.id
_entity.type
_entity.pdbx_description
1 polymer ?
#
loop_
_entity_poly.entity_id
_entity_poly.type
_entity_poly.pdbx_seq_one_letter_code
_entity_poly.pdbx_strand_id
1 'polypeptide(L)'
;MAKIDLNDYLEKLTEPEDRETVANRAYQRELFEQYVTKDGNFPEQRAQLLEDFRAGKELTGPKGLRRKLGAFDLEYFGRAYLAHYFVRPSPKFHGELDRIWREGVLKGMNPEVDAKRISRADGCRRAIEAPRGHAKSTTFTFKDDLHAAVYGYKHYIIILSDSSEQAEGFLVDIKTELEENAALKEDFGELEGKVWKSSVILLANGVKIEAIGSGKKIRGRRHKQWRPDLIVCDDLENDENVNTPEQRKKLRDWFYKAVSKAGDTYTDIVYIGTLLHFDALLANVAKNPSYKSVRYQGVISFATNGELWDAWESIFTDLSNDNRQENALEFFQANREAMLEGTAVLWEEKLSYYDLMVIRISEGEASFNSEIQNDPIDPENCTFQEEWFDFWDDEGKAQPDFSDPKFLFIGANDPSLGKNKKSDTSSIIALAKDTQTGYLYVVIADIAKRKPDQIIEDALDASRRLQREYKRPYYKFGVETVQFQYYFAEIMRQRAAAVGEYLPIEEINSTQNKDARIQSLQPFVKNGYIKFSKKHKTLLKQMTEYPMGKNDDAPDGLQMAVKLALDVKIGRRVDYRSVIARALDFRRGAY
;
A
#
# COMPACT_ATOMS: atom_id res chain seq x y z
N MET A 1 -31.45 -32.27 -0.44
CA MET A 1 -30.01 -32.51 -0.49
C MET A 1 -29.34 -31.38 0.31
N ALA A 2 -28.60 -31.73 1.36
CA ALA A 2 -27.90 -30.74 2.17
C ALA A 2 -26.88 -30.04 1.27
N LYS A 3 -26.90 -28.69 1.23
CA LYS A 3 -25.84 -27.91 0.61
C LYS A 3 -24.54 -28.24 1.38
N ILE A 4 -23.60 -28.86 0.71
CA ILE A 4 -22.25 -29.01 1.24
C ILE A 4 -21.67 -27.60 1.26
N ASP A 5 -21.27 -27.11 2.44
CA ASP A 5 -20.58 -25.83 2.54
C ASP A 5 -19.22 -25.97 1.87
N LEU A 6 -19.01 -25.22 0.80
CA LEU A 6 -17.78 -25.26 0.01
C LEU A 6 -16.55 -24.92 0.88
N ASN A 7 -16.73 -24.05 1.89
CA ASN A 7 -15.66 -23.68 2.83
C ASN A 7 -15.29 -24.83 3.77
N ASP A 8 -16.29 -25.57 4.27
CA ASP A 8 -16.09 -26.76 5.11
C ASP A 8 -15.37 -27.88 4.34
N TYR A 9 -15.57 -27.94 3.03
CA TYR A 9 -14.91 -28.88 2.15
C TYR A 9 -13.48 -28.44 1.80
N LEU A 10 -13.26 -27.14 1.58
CA LEU A 10 -11.95 -26.57 1.31
C LEU A 10 -11.02 -26.60 2.53
N GLU A 11 -11.55 -26.49 3.75
CA GLU A 11 -10.77 -26.67 4.99
C GLU A 11 -10.24 -28.11 5.16
N LYS A 12 -10.92 -29.08 4.58
CA LYS A 12 -10.49 -30.49 4.60
C LYS A 12 -9.42 -30.84 3.56
N LEU A 13 -9.15 -29.96 2.59
CA LEU A 13 -8.18 -30.15 1.51
C LEU A 13 -6.71 -29.80 1.89
N THR A 14 -6.40 -29.60 3.16
CA THR A 14 -5.06 -29.21 3.63
C THR A 14 -4.05 -30.36 3.71
N GLU A 15 -4.49 -31.61 3.60
CA GLU A 15 -3.60 -32.79 3.69
C GLU A 15 -3.24 -33.34 2.28
N PRO A 16 -2.03 -33.90 2.08
CA PRO A 16 -1.59 -34.44 0.79
C PRO A 16 -2.48 -35.57 0.22
N GLU A 17 -3.19 -36.30 1.08
CA GLU A 17 -4.13 -37.34 0.71
C GLU A 17 -5.41 -36.81 0.06
N ASP A 18 -5.67 -35.51 0.16
CA ASP A 18 -6.87 -34.87 -0.39
C ASP A 18 -6.76 -34.53 -1.90
N ARG A 19 -5.62 -34.83 -2.54
CA ARG A 19 -5.48 -34.71 -4.00
C ARG A 19 -6.46 -35.62 -4.75
N GLU A 20 -6.82 -36.76 -4.18
CA GLU A 20 -7.88 -37.62 -4.70
C GLU A 20 -9.28 -36.99 -4.58
N THR A 21 -9.48 -36.14 -3.59
CA THR A 21 -10.76 -35.46 -3.33
C THR A 21 -11.07 -34.40 -4.41
N VAL A 22 -10.06 -33.79 -5.03
CA VAL A 22 -10.23 -32.87 -6.17
C VAL A 22 -10.84 -33.58 -7.39
N ALA A 23 -10.59 -34.89 -7.51
CA ALA A 23 -11.22 -35.73 -8.51
C ALA A 23 -12.65 -36.16 -8.12
N ASN A 24 -13.14 -35.81 -6.93
CA ASN A 24 -14.49 -36.21 -6.49
C ASN A 24 -15.55 -35.62 -7.43
N ARG A 25 -16.21 -36.48 -8.17
CA ARG A 25 -17.20 -36.07 -9.18
C ARG A 25 -18.36 -35.24 -8.63
N ALA A 26 -18.77 -35.47 -7.38
CA ALA A 26 -19.84 -34.69 -6.76
C ALA A 26 -19.43 -33.25 -6.53
N TYR A 27 -18.24 -33.00 -5.97
CA TYR A 27 -17.66 -31.69 -5.80
C TYR A 27 -17.51 -30.96 -7.14
N GLN A 28 -16.96 -31.63 -8.14
CA GLN A 28 -16.76 -31.04 -9.46
C GLN A 28 -18.09 -30.64 -10.13
N ARG A 29 -19.18 -31.39 -9.91
CA ARG A 29 -20.52 -31.03 -10.43
C ARG A 29 -21.07 -29.79 -9.76
N GLU A 30 -20.99 -29.72 -8.44
CA GLU A 30 -21.46 -28.56 -7.66
C GLU A 30 -20.67 -27.30 -8.01
N LEU A 31 -19.34 -27.42 -8.06
CA LEU A 31 -18.45 -26.34 -8.47
C LEU A 31 -18.77 -25.84 -9.88
N PHE A 32 -18.97 -26.76 -10.85
CA PHE A 32 -19.33 -26.39 -12.20
C PHE A 32 -20.65 -25.62 -12.24
N GLU A 33 -21.69 -26.11 -11.57
CA GLU A 33 -23.00 -25.47 -11.55
C GLU A 33 -22.93 -24.06 -10.93
N GLN A 34 -22.16 -23.89 -9.85
CA GLN A 34 -21.93 -22.61 -9.22
C GLN A 34 -21.30 -21.61 -10.18
N TYR A 35 -20.23 -22.01 -10.88
CA TYR A 35 -19.48 -21.09 -11.74
C TYR A 35 -20.12 -20.86 -13.10
N VAL A 36 -20.78 -21.84 -13.70
CA VAL A 36 -21.46 -21.67 -14.99
C VAL A 36 -22.64 -20.71 -14.89
N THR A 37 -23.28 -20.64 -13.71
CA THR A 37 -24.41 -19.74 -13.42
C THR A 37 -23.98 -18.36 -12.93
N LYS A 38 -22.69 -18.18 -12.58
CA LYS A 38 -22.15 -16.90 -12.11
C LYS A 38 -22.14 -15.88 -13.25
N ASP A 39 -22.57 -14.65 -12.95
CA ASP A 39 -22.42 -13.54 -13.88
C ASP A 39 -20.96 -13.33 -14.23
N GLY A 40 -20.67 -13.19 -15.54
CA GLY A 40 -19.30 -13.07 -15.96
C GLY A 40 -19.14 -12.99 -17.48
N ASN A 41 -17.91 -13.25 -17.93
CA ASN A 41 -17.60 -13.21 -19.35
C ASN A 41 -18.21 -14.38 -20.11
N PHE A 42 -18.44 -14.15 -21.40
CA PHE A 42 -18.99 -15.13 -22.32
C PHE A 42 -20.36 -15.68 -21.88
N PRO A 43 -21.37 -14.81 -21.68
CA PRO A 43 -22.68 -15.22 -21.16
C PRO A 43 -23.37 -16.24 -22.06
N GLU A 44 -23.23 -16.14 -23.38
CA GLU A 44 -23.81 -17.09 -24.34
C GLU A 44 -23.18 -18.49 -24.20
N GLN A 45 -21.84 -18.55 -24.07
CA GLN A 45 -21.13 -19.81 -23.86
C GLN A 45 -21.46 -20.42 -22.51
N ARG A 46 -21.61 -19.60 -21.44
CA ARG A 46 -22.08 -20.10 -20.13
C ARG A 46 -23.48 -20.66 -20.20
N ALA A 47 -24.40 -19.98 -20.88
CA ALA A 47 -25.76 -20.46 -21.08
C ALA A 47 -25.76 -21.79 -21.83
N GLN A 48 -24.99 -21.91 -22.91
CA GLN A 48 -24.86 -23.17 -23.65
C GLN A 48 -24.26 -24.30 -22.80
N LEU A 49 -23.21 -24.01 -22.01
CA LEU A 49 -22.61 -24.99 -21.10
C LEU A 49 -23.59 -25.45 -20.02
N LEU A 50 -24.45 -24.56 -19.52
CA LEU A 50 -25.48 -24.89 -18.55
C LEU A 50 -26.56 -25.80 -19.16
N GLU A 51 -27.00 -25.54 -20.40
CA GLU A 51 -27.91 -26.40 -21.14
C GLU A 51 -27.29 -27.79 -21.37
N ASP A 52 -26.04 -27.83 -21.81
CA ASP A 52 -25.28 -29.07 -22.02
C ASP A 52 -25.17 -29.88 -20.72
N PHE A 53 -24.92 -29.23 -19.59
CA PHE A 53 -24.84 -29.86 -18.27
C PHE A 53 -26.18 -30.43 -17.85
N ARG A 54 -27.28 -29.69 -18.04
CA ARG A 54 -28.65 -30.16 -17.75
C ARG A 54 -29.08 -31.32 -18.66
N ALA A 55 -28.58 -31.33 -19.90
CA ALA A 55 -28.77 -32.43 -20.84
C ALA A 55 -27.92 -33.69 -20.51
N GLY A 56 -27.12 -33.66 -19.44
CA GLY A 56 -26.34 -34.80 -18.97
C GLY A 56 -25.05 -35.06 -19.77
N LYS A 57 -24.50 -34.05 -20.47
CA LYS A 57 -23.22 -34.20 -21.14
C LYS A 57 -22.08 -34.44 -20.13
N GLU A 58 -21.05 -35.13 -20.56
CA GLU A 58 -19.88 -35.47 -19.75
C GLU A 58 -19.23 -34.21 -19.16
N LEU A 59 -19.01 -34.22 -17.83
CA LEU A 59 -18.37 -33.12 -17.14
C LEU A 59 -16.86 -33.13 -17.34
N THR A 60 -16.24 -34.30 -17.32
CA THR A 60 -14.78 -34.49 -17.35
C THR A 60 -14.35 -35.11 -18.69
N GLY A 61 -13.03 -35.15 -18.91
CA GLY A 61 -12.42 -35.67 -20.11
C GLY A 61 -12.12 -34.64 -21.20
N PRO A 62 -11.46 -35.03 -22.29
CA PRO A 62 -10.94 -34.08 -23.31
C PRO A 62 -11.98 -33.18 -23.96
N LYS A 63 -13.26 -33.57 -23.95
CA LYS A 63 -14.40 -32.78 -24.46
C LYS A 63 -15.34 -32.35 -23.33
N GLY A 64 -14.96 -32.58 -22.07
CA GLY A 64 -15.77 -32.34 -20.90
C GLY A 64 -16.12 -30.86 -20.67
N LEU A 65 -17.21 -30.64 -19.96
CA LEU A 65 -17.71 -29.29 -19.67
C LEU A 65 -16.77 -28.54 -18.71
N ARG A 66 -16.08 -29.26 -17.80
CA ARG A 66 -15.06 -28.71 -16.89
C ARG A 66 -13.97 -28.03 -17.69
N ARG A 67 -13.40 -28.72 -18.67
CA ARG A 67 -12.37 -28.18 -19.55
C ARG A 67 -12.88 -26.97 -20.34
N LYS A 68 -14.12 -27.00 -20.83
CA LYS A 68 -14.70 -25.90 -21.61
C LYS A 68 -14.92 -24.63 -20.78
N LEU A 69 -15.44 -24.76 -19.55
CA LEU A 69 -15.61 -23.61 -18.65
C LEU A 69 -14.26 -23.06 -18.21
N GLY A 70 -13.34 -23.94 -17.80
CA GLY A 70 -11.99 -23.57 -17.41
C GLY A 70 -11.18 -22.85 -18.49
N ALA A 71 -11.53 -23.02 -19.78
CA ALA A 71 -10.84 -22.37 -20.87
C ALA A 71 -10.90 -20.82 -20.80
N PHE A 72 -11.96 -20.25 -20.23
CA PHE A 72 -12.17 -18.80 -20.17
C PHE A 72 -12.47 -18.27 -18.77
N ASP A 73 -12.72 -19.14 -17.80
CA ASP A 73 -12.92 -18.77 -16.39
C ASP A 73 -11.71 -19.21 -15.56
N LEU A 74 -10.80 -18.26 -15.31
CA LEU A 74 -9.53 -18.52 -14.60
C LEU A 74 -9.74 -18.83 -13.11
N GLU A 75 -10.76 -18.23 -12.48
CA GLU A 75 -11.10 -18.55 -11.09
C GLU A 75 -11.63 -19.99 -11.00
N TYR A 76 -12.53 -20.36 -11.91
CA TYR A 76 -13.02 -21.72 -12.01
C TYR A 76 -11.87 -22.71 -12.28
N PHE A 77 -10.97 -22.39 -13.21
CA PHE A 77 -9.81 -23.24 -13.51
C PHE A 77 -8.98 -23.51 -12.24
N GLY A 78 -8.67 -22.45 -11.48
CA GLY A 78 -7.96 -22.58 -10.21
C GLY A 78 -8.68 -23.49 -9.21
N ARG A 79 -10.00 -23.34 -9.05
CA ARG A 79 -10.79 -24.15 -8.14
C ARG A 79 -11.01 -25.59 -8.61
N ALA A 80 -11.15 -25.79 -9.92
CA ALA A 80 -11.45 -27.11 -10.50
C ALA A 80 -10.22 -28.01 -10.61
N TYR A 81 -9.04 -27.44 -10.86
CA TYR A 81 -7.80 -28.20 -11.07
C TYR A 81 -6.77 -28.03 -9.95
N LEU A 82 -6.76 -26.89 -9.25
CA LEU A 82 -5.72 -26.51 -8.31
C LEU A 82 -6.30 -26.15 -6.93
N ALA A 83 -7.40 -26.81 -6.52
CA ALA A 83 -8.11 -26.51 -5.28
C ALA A 83 -7.21 -26.50 -4.04
N HIS A 84 -6.19 -27.35 -4.00
CA HIS A 84 -5.21 -27.45 -2.92
C HIS A 84 -4.30 -26.22 -2.76
N TYR A 85 -4.22 -25.34 -3.77
CA TYR A 85 -3.58 -24.01 -3.66
C TYR A 85 -4.57 -22.92 -3.28
N PHE A 86 -5.85 -23.09 -3.64
CA PHE A 86 -6.90 -22.06 -3.46
C PHE A 86 -7.86 -22.42 -2.31
N VAL A 87 -7.29 -22.77 -1.15
CA VAL A 87 -8.04 -23.21 0.05
C VAL A 87 -8.83 -22.09 0.72
N ARG A 88 -8.40 -20.84 0.58
CA ARG A 88 -9.10 -19.67 1.16
C ARG A 88 -10.04 -19.04 0.13
N PRO A 89 -11.08 -18.30 0.58
CA PRO A 89 -11.87 -17.47 -0.31
C PRO A 89 -10.98 -16.50 -1.10
N SER A 90 -11.22 -16.38 -2.39
CA SER A 90 -10.48 -15.45 -3.24
C SER A 90 -10.99 -14.02 -3.00
N PRO A 91 -10.12 -13.06 -2.67
CA PRO A 91 -10.51 -11.66 -2.52
C PRO A 91 -10.85 -11.05 -3.88
N LYS A 92 -11.57 -9.94 -3.87
CA LYS A 92 -11.99 -9.26 -5.11
C LYS A 92 -10.83 -8.94 -6.05
N PHE A 93 -9.67 -8.59 -5.52
CA PHE A 93 -8.53 -8.23 -6.34
C PHE A 93 -7.97 -9.43 -7.14
N HIS A 94 -8.10 -10.69 -6.69
CA HIS A 94 -7.74 -11.86 -7.50
C HIS A 94 -8.60 -11.93 -8.77
N GLY A 95 -9.91 -11.66 -8.66
CA GLY A 95 -10.78 -11.55 -9.84
C GLY A 95 -10.39 -10.40 -10.78
N GLU A 96 -9.84 -9.30 -10.24
CA GLU A 96 -9.26 -8.22 -11.05
C GLU A 96 -7.97 -8.66 -11.75
N LEU A 97 -7.11 -9.42 -11.07
CA LEU A 97 -5.91 -10.01 -11.66
C LEU A 97 -6.30 -10.94 -12.83
N ASP A 98 -7.25 -11.85 -12.62
CA ASP A 98 -7.77 -12.73 -13.66
C ASP A 98 -8.34 -11.93 -14.86
N ARG A 99 -9.02 -10.84 -14.60
CA ARG A 99 -9.50 -9.92 -15.63
C ARG A 99 -8.36 -9.27 -16.41
N ILE A 100 -7.32 -8.80 -15.71
CA ILE A 100 -6.13 -8.19 -16.35
C ILE A 100 -5.44 -9.20 -17.25
N TRP A 101 -5.28 -10.45 -16.79
CA TRP A 101 -4.71 -11.52 -17.59
C TRP A 101 -5.53 -11.81 -18.85
N ARG A 102 -6.83 -11.99 -18.68
CA ARG A 102 -7.73 -12.29 -19.80
C ARG A 102 -7.78 -11.17 -20.84
N GLU A 103 -7.93 -9.93 -20.42
CA GLU A 103 -7.96 -8.76 -21.30
C GLU A 103 -6.60 -8.46 -21.96
N GLY A 104 -5.52 -8.93 -21.37
CA GLY A 104 -4.15 -8.80 -21.87
C GLY A 104 -3.70 -10.04 -22.63
N VAL A 105 -3.26 -11.04 -21.87
CA VAL A 105 -2.59 -12.25 -22.37
C VAL A 105 -3.50 -13.13 -23.20
N LEU A 106 -4.79 -13.23 -22.81
CA LEU A 106 -5.78 -14.03 -23.53
C LEU A 106 -6.67 -13.18 -24.46
N LYS A 107 -6.26 -11.96 -24.79
CA LYS A 107 -7.02 -11.08 -25.68
C LYS A 107 -7.23 -11.72 -27.04
N GLY A 108 -8.48 -11.77 -27.49
CA GLY A 108 -8.86 -12.37 -28.77
C GLY A 108 -8.98 -13.89 -28.74
N MET A 109 -8.86 -14.51 -27.55
CA MET A 109 -9.20 -15.92 -27.38
C MET A 109 -10.69 -16.13 -27.66
N ASN A 110 -10.98 -17.13 -28.48
CA ASN A 110 -12.33 -17.65 -28.65
C ASN A 110 -12.40 -19.02 -27.98
N PRO A 111 -13.23 -19.23 -26.94
CA PRO A 111 -13.33 -20.50 -26.24
C PRO A 111 -13.88 -21.66 -27.11
N GLU A 112 -14.48 -21.36 -28.25
CA GLU A 112 -15.02 -22.36 -29.20
C GLU A 112 -14.00 -22.79 -30.27
N VAL A 113 -12.94 -22.03 -30.43
CA VAL A 113 -11.95 -22.27 -31.48
C VAL A 113 -10.70 -22.91 -30.88
N ASP A 114 -10.24 -24.01 -31.49
CA ASP A 114 -8.98 -24.67 -31.13
C ASP A 114 -7.85 -23.62 -30.94
N ALA A 115 -7.18 -23.68 -29.80
CA ALA A 115 -6.18 -22.72 -29.32
C ALA A 115 -5.05 -22.35 -30.32
N LYS A 116 -4.88 -23.14 -31.36
CA LYS A 116 -3.90 -22.89 -32.44
C LYS A 116 -4.11 -21.59 -33.22
N ARG A 117 -5.18 -20.83 -32.92
CA ARG A 117 -5.57 -19.63 -33.67
C ARG A 117 -5.66 -18.36 -32.83
N ILE A 118 -4.84 -18.21 -31.81
CA ILE A 118 -4.70 -16.85 -31.22
C ILE A 118 -4.20 -15.95 -32.37
N SER A 119 -5.04 -14.99 -32.75
CA SER A 119 -4.66 -13.99 -33.74
C SER A 119 -3.38 -13.31 -33.27
N ARG A 120 -2.46 -13.02 -34.18
CA ARG A 120 -1.25 -12.23 -33.91
C ARG A 120 -1.61 -10.77 -33.62
N ALA A 121 -2.38 -10.55 -32.56
CA ALA A 121 -2.61 -9.22 -32.02
C ALA A 121 -1.30 -8.67 -31.45
N ASP A 122 -1.17 -7.36 -31.39
CA ASP A 122 -0.05 -6.74 -30.69
C ASP A 122 -0.01 -7.22 -29.23
N GLY A 123 1.18 -7.62 -28.78
CA GLY A 123 1.39 -8.12 -27.42
C GLY A 123 1.03 -7.09 -26.37
N CYS A 124 0.51 -7.54 -25.25
CA CYS A 124 0.19 -6.68 -24.12
C CYS A 124 1.42 -6.41 -23.24
N ARG A 125 1.39 -5.29 -22.53
CA ARG A 125 2.40 -4.95 -21.53
C ARG A 125 1.68 -4.56 -20.25
N ARG A 126 1.95 -5.29 -19.16
CA ARG A 126 1.31 -5.10 -17.84
C ARG A 126 2.39 -4.92 -16.78
N ALA A 127 2.17 -3.99 -15.85
CA ALA A 127 2.97 -3.82 -14.65
C ALA A 127 2.03 -3.84 -13.45
N ILE A 128 2.26 -4.77 -12.53
CA ILE A 128 1.35 -5.01 -11.40
C ILE A 128 2.18 -4.95 -10.12
N GLU A 129 1.91 -3.93 -9.32
CA GLU A 129 2.48 -3.76 -8.00
C GLU A 129 1.49 -4.35 -6.99
N ALA A 130 1.85 -5.46 -6.35
CA ALA A 130 0.98 -6.16 -5.39
C ALA A 130 1.74 -6.55 -4.12
N PRO A 131 1.10 -6.47 -2.94
CA PRO A 131 1.75 -6.70 -1.66
C PRO A 131 2.34 -8.10 -1.54
N ARG A 132 3.41 -8.22 -0.74
CA ARG A 132 3.94 -9.53 -0.36
C ARG A 132 2.89 -10.36 0.37
N GLY A 133 2.91 -11.67 0.17
CA GLY A 133 1.98 -12.59 0.83
C GLY A 133 0.55 -12.60 0.29
N HIS A 134 0.22 -11.87 -0.78
CA HIS A 134 -1.14 -11.80 -1.33
C HIS A 134 -1.37 -12.73 -2.55
N ALA A 135 -0.62 -13.83 -2.63
CA ALA A 135 -0.74 -14.89 -3.63
C ALA A 135 -0.61 -14.43 -5.10
N LYS A 136 0.12 -13.33 -5.35
CA LYS A 136 0.37 -12.82 -6.69
C LYS A 136 1.03 -13.86 -7.61
N SER A 137 2.12 -14.48 -7.14
CA SER A 137 2.87 -15.49 -7.90
C SER A 137 2.05 -16.76 -8.12
N THR A 138 1.29 -17.21 -7.11
CA THR A 138 0.38 -18.35 -7.24
C THR A 138 -0.69 -18.11 -8.32
N THR A 139 -1.15 -16.87 -8.46
CA THR A 139 -2.16 -16.51 -9.46
C THR A 139 -1.54 -16.39 -10.86
N PHE A 140 -0.55 -15.52 -11.03
CA PHE A 140 -0.01 -15.21 -12.36
C PHE A 140 1.02 -16.23 -12.84
N THR A 141 2.09 -16.44 -12.05
CA THR A 141 3.27 -17.19 -12.50
C THR A 141 3.03 -18.69 -12.45
N PHE A 142 2.13 -19.15 -11.57
CA PHE A 142 1.81 -20.56 -11.48
C PHE A 142 0.49 -20.91 -12.19
N LYS A 143 -0.67 -20.47 -11.66
CA LYS A 143 -1.99 -20.85 -12.19
C LYS A 143 -2.18 -20.39 -13.65
N ASP A 144 -1.89 -19.13 -13.96
CA ASP A 144 -2.21 -18.55 -15.26
C ASP A 144 -1.22 -18.99 -16.35
N ASP A 145 0.05 -19.22 -16.00
CA ASP A 145 1.02 -19.83 -16.91
C ASP A 145 0.69 -21.30 -17.20
N LEU A 146 0.33 -22.07 -16.17
CA LEU A 146 -0.16 -23.45 -16.34
C LEU A 146 -1.40 -23.49 -17.23
N HIS A 147 -2.39 -22.62 -16.97
CA HIS A 147 -3.58 -22.48 -17.78
C HIS A 147 -3.24 -22.20 -19.26
N ALA A 148 -2.43 -21.19 -19.51
CA ALA A 148 -2.02 -20.84 -20.87
C ALA A 148 -1.27 -21.98 -21.58
N ALA A 149 -0.50 -22.76 -20.81
CA ALA A 149 0.25 -23.90 -21.34
C ALA A 149 -0.63 -25.13 -21.65
N VAL A 150 -1.52 -25.55 -20.74
CA VAL A 150 -2.33 -26.76 -20.96
C VAL A 150 -3.36 -26.56 -22.08
N TYR A 151 -3.91 -25.35 -22.22
CA TYR A 151 -4.79 -25.00 -23.34
C TYR A 151 -4.03 -24.68 -24.63
N GLY A 152 -2.70 -24.51 -24.58
CA GLY A 152 -1.89 -24.16 -25.73
C GLY A 152 -2.15 -22.73 -26.26
N TYR A 153 -2.59 -21.82 -25.40
CA TYR A 153 -2.82 -20.43 -25.75
C TYR A 153 -1.53 -19.67 -26.03
N LYS A 154 -0.43 -20.15 -25.47
CA LYS A 154 0.93 -19.66 -25.73
C LYS A 154 1.81 -20.83 -26.20
N HIS A 155 2.80 -20.52 -27.02
CA HIS A 155 3.68 -21.52 -27.63
C HIS A 155 5.03 -21.58 -26.94
N TYR A 156 5.48 -20.43 -26.40
CA TYR A 156 6.75 -20.32 -25.70
C TYR A 156 6.66 -19.31 -24.56
N ILE A 157 6.55 -19.83 -23.35
CA ILE A 157 6.46 -19.07 -22.11
C ILE A 157 7.85 -18.97 -21.48
N ILE A 158 8.24 -17.78 -21.04
CA ILE A 158 9.44 -17.57 -20.23
C ILE A 158 9.00 -17.02 -18.87
N ILE A 159 9.40 -17.72 -17.80
CA ILE A 159 9.27 -17.28 -16.42
C ILE A 159 10.60 -16.66 -16.00
N LEU A 160 10.57 -15.38 -15.60
CA LEU A 160 11.71 -14.65 -15.07
C LEU A 160 11.50 -14.34 -13.60
N SER A 161 12.52 -14.56 -12.77
CA SER A 161 12.53 -14.14 -11.36
C SER A 161 13.89 -13.54 -11.00
N ASP A 162 14.07 -13.08 -9.75
CA ASP A 162 15.32 -12.49 -9.25
C ASP A 162 16.50 -13.45 -9.40
N SER A 163 16.28 -14.74 -9.17
CA SER A 163 17.27 -15.81 -9.26
C SER A 163 16.81 -16.95 -10.18
N SER A 164 17.78 -17.77 -10.65
CA SER A 164 17.45 -18.97 -11.42
C SER A 164 16.74 -20.01 -10.58
N GLU A 165 17.10 -20.13 -9.31
CA GLU A 165 16.48 -21.08 -8.36
C GLU A 165 14.99 -20.77 -8.15
N GLN A 166 14.64 -19.50 -7.96
CA GLN A 166 13.25 -19.11 -7.78
C GLN A 166 12.43 -19.32 -9.06
N ALA A 167 12.97 -18.95 -10.22
CA ALA A 167 12.30 -19.19 -11.50
C ALA A 167 12.10 -20.69 -11.77
N GLU A 168 13.11 -21.52 -11.48
CA GLU A 168 13.03 -22.98 -11.59
C GLU A 168 12.04 -23.58 -10.59
N GLY A 169 11.89 -23.00 -9.38
CA GLY A 169 10.89 -23.40 -8.40
C GLY A 169 9.48 -23.36 -8.96
N PHE A 170 9.09 -22.24 -9.60
CA PHE A 170 7.78 -22.15 -10.27
C PHE A 170 7.60 -23.21 -11.37
N LEU A 171 8.66 -23.47 -12.13
CA LEU A 171 8.58 -24.49 -13.18
C LEU A 171 8.47 -25.92 -12.60
N VAL A 172 9.09 -26.17 -11.43
CA VAL A 172 8.95 -27.46 -10.71
C VAL A 172 7.52 -27.64 -10.23
N ASP A 173 6.90 -26.59 -9.65
CA ASP A 173 5.50 -26.66 -9.24
C ASP A 173 4.57 -26.97 -10.43
N ILE A 174 4.75 -26.27 -11.55
CA ILE A 174 4.01 -26.55 -12.80
C ILE A 174 4.22 -28.01 -13.25
N LYS A 175 5.44 -28.51 -13.22
CA LYS A 175 5.76 -29.90 -13.58
C LYS A 175 5.02 -30.89 -12.67
N THR A 176 5.06 -30.67 -11.36
CA THR A 176 4.41 -31.52 -10.38
C THR A 176 2.91 -31.66 -10.69
N GLU A 177 2.24 -30.52 -10.98
CA GLU A 177 0.83 -30.57 -11.38
C GLU A 177 0.60 -31.33 -12.69
N LEU A 178 1.47 -31.18 -13.68
CA LEU A 178 1.36 -31.89 -14.93
C LEU A 178 1.62 -33.40 -14.80
N GLU A 179 2.49 -33.79 -13.85
CA GLU A 179 2.86 -35.18 -13.56
C GLU A 179 1.88 -35.89 -12.62
N GLU A 180 1.28 -35.20 -11.65
CA GLU A 180 0.54 -35.82 -10.55
C GLU A 180 -0.96 -35.52 -10.57
N ASN A 181 -1.39 -34.38 -11.14
CA ASN A 181 -2.78 -33.93 -11.03
C ASN A 181 -3.72 -34.75 -11.91
N ALA A 182 -4.52 -35.62 -11.27
CA ALA A 182 -5.47 -36.51 -11.94
C ALA A 182 -6.52 -35.74 -12.77
N ALA A 183 -7.00 -34.58 -12.29
CA ALA A 183 -8.00 -33.77 -12.99
C ALA A 183 -7.43 -33.17 -14.29
N LEU A 184 -6.17 -32.71 -14.26
CA LEU A 184 -5.49 -32.23 -15.46
C LEU A 184 -5.27 -33.37 -16.46
N LYS A 185 -4.79 -34.54 -16.00
CA LYS A 185 -4.60 -35.71 -16.86
C LYS A 185 -5.89 -36.21 -17.49
N GLU A 186 -6.98 -36.24 -16.74
CA GLU A 186 -8.29 -36.66 -17.25
C GLU A 186 -8.77 -35.77 -18.40
N ASP A 187 -8.56 -34.45 -18.31
CA ASP A 187 -9.08 -33.50 -19.29
C ASP A 187 -8.09 -33.18 -20.43
N PHE A 188 -6.79 -33.18 -20.14
CA PHE A 188 -5.75 -32.78 -21.12
C PHE A 188 -4.86 -33.93 -21.59
N GLY A 189 -4.96 -35.10 -20.96
CA GLY A 189 -4.08 -36.25 -21.22
C GLY A 189 -2.69 -36.08 -20.62
N GLU A 190 -1.79 -36.99 -20.95
CA GLU A 190 -0.38 -36.91 -20.54
C GLU A 190 0.31 -35.78 -21.31
N LEU A 191 0.78 -34.79 -20.57
CA LEU A 191 1.39 -33.57 -21.13
C LEU A 191 2.92 -33.56 -21.06
N GLU A 192 3.55 -34.56 -20.45
CA GLU A 192 5.00 -34.70 -20.46
C GLU A 192 5.53 -34.91 -21.88
N GLY A 193 6.53 -34.12 -22.26
CA GLY A 193 7.16 -34.18 -23.58
C GLY A 193 8.63 -34.63 -23.52
N LYS A 194 9.32 -34.48 -24.63
CA LYS A 194 10.70 -34.99 -24.80
C LYS A 194 11.77 -34.25 -23.99
N VAL A 195 11.48 -33.03 -23.52
CA VAL A 195 12.39 -32.22 -22.71
C VAL A 195 11.69 -31.90 -21.40
N TRP A 196 12.27 -32.39 -20.30
CA TRP A 196 11.63 -32.32 -18.99
C TRP A 196 12.67 -32.07 -17.88
N LYS A 197 13.29 -30.86 -17.92
CA LYS A 197 14.34 -30.44 -17.00
C LYS A 197 13.81 -29.46 -15.96
N SER A 198 14.60 -29.13 -14.92
CA SER A 198 14.21 -28.13 -13.92
C SER A 198 14.06 -26.72 -14.53
N SER A 199 14.88 -26.38 -15.51
CA SER A 199 14.90 -25.04 -16.11
C SER A 199 14.15 -24.95 -17.45
N VAL A 200 13.71 -26.06 -18.04
CA VAL A 200 12.98 -26.05 -19.33
C VAL A 200 12.17 -27.32 -19.51
N ILE A 201 10.90 -27.16 -19.88
CA ILE A 201 10.02 -28.25 -20.26
C ILE A 201 9.40 -28.01 -21.65
N LEU A 202 9.11 -29.11 -22.34
CA LEU A 202 8.38 -29.13 -23.59
C LEU A 202 7.18 -30.05 -23.40
N LEU A 203 5.98 -29.49 -23.38
CA LEU A 203 4.74 -30.24 -23.26
C LEU A 203 4.44 -31.04 -24.51
N ALA A 204 3.69 -32.14 -24.39
CA ALA A 204 3.26 -32.98 -25.53
C ALA A 204 2.39 -32.21 -26.53
N ASN A 205 1.63 -31.19 -26.08
CA ASN A 205 0.90 -30.28 -26.99
C ASN A 205 1.80 -29.30 -27.75
N GLY A 206 3.12 -29.32 -27.49
CA GLY A 206 4.13 -28.54 -28.18
C GLY A 206 4.45 -27.18 -27.55
N VAL A 207 3.90 -26.84 -26.40
CA VAL A 207 4.22 -25.64 -25.63
C VAL A 207 5.57 -25.81 -24.94
N LYS A 208 6.43 -24.79 -25.00
CA LYS A 208 7.70 -24.74 -24.28
C LYS A 208 7.57 -23.76 -23.11
N ILE A 209 8.00 -24.17 -21.92
CA ILE A 209 8.15 -23.28 -20.74
C ILE A 209 9.62 -23.29 -20.35
N GLU A 210 10.18 -22.12 -20.06
CA GLU A 210 11.59 -21.96 -19.68
C GLU A 210 11.72 -20.97 -18.53
N ALA A 211 12.41 -21.38 -17.46
CA ALA A 211 12.71 -20.60 -16.28
C ALA A 211 14.10 -19.97 -16.37
N ILE A 212 14.21 -18.67 -16.08
CA ILE A 212 15.47 -17.92 -16.23
C ILE A 212 15.58 -16.89 -15.10
N GLY A 213 16.73 -16.85 -14.42
CA GLY A 213 17.03 -15.82 -13.43
C GLY A 213 17.39 -14.47 -14.06
N SER A 214 17.23 -13.41 -13.31
CA SER A 214 17.57 -12.04 -13.72
C SER A 214 19.05 -11.92 -14.12
N GLY A 215 19.34 -10.99 -15.02
CA GLY A 215 20.71 -10.77 -15.55
C GLY A 215 21.19 -11.81 -16.55
N LYS A 216 20.50 -12.93 -16.74
CA LYS A 216 20.91 -13.97 -17.71
C LYS A 216 20.60 -13.57 -19.15
N LYS A 217 21.26 -14.28 -20.12
CA LYS A 217 21.06 -14.05 -21.55
C LYS A 217 19.69 -14.58 -21.99
N ILE A 218 18.82 -13.68 -22.44
CA ILE A 218 17.47 -14.00 -22.92
C ILE A 218 17.30 -13.77 -24.43
N ARG A 219 18.08 -12.87 -25.04
CA ARG A 219 17.99 -12.57 -26.47
C ARG A 219 18.33 -13.78 -27.34
N GLY A 220 17.67 -13.90 -28.49
CA GLY A 220 17.92 -14.94 -29.50
C GLY A 220 17.25 -16.28 -29.17
N ARG A 221 16.51 -16.38 -28.06
CA ARG A 221 15.75 -17.57 -27.72
C ARG A 221 14.57 -17.75 -28.66
N ARG A 222 14.31 -18.97 -29.05
CA ARG A 222 13.15 -19.35 -29.88
C ARG A 222 12.81 -20.82 -29.70
N HIS A 223 11.59 -21.15 -30.06
CA HIS A 223 11.07 -22.49 -30.10
C HIS A 223 10.39 -22.71 -31.46
N LYS A 224 10.96 -23.56 -32.31
CA LYS A 224 10.55 -23.71 -33.71
C LYS A 224 10.47 -22.32 -34.41
N GLN A 225 9.31 -21.95 -34.97
CA GLN A 225 9.05 -20.65 -35.59
C GLN A 225 8.73 -19.53 -34.59
N TRP A 226 8.53 -19.85 -33.29
CA TRP A 226 8.08 -18.89 -32.29
C TRP A 226 9.25 -18.24 -31.54
N ARG A 227 9.22 -16.94 -31.39
CA ARG A 227 9.87 -16.26 -30.28
C ARG A 227 9.02 -16.41 -29.01
N PRO A 228 9.53 -16.11 -27.83
CA PRO A 228 8.69 -16.08 -26.64
C PRO A 228 7.44 -15.24 -26.92
N ASP A 229 6.27 -15.83 -26.78
CA ASP A 229 4.99 -15.15 -26.95
C ASP A 229 4.35 -14.75 -25.61
N LEU A 230 4.92 -15.23 -24.49
CA LEU A 230 4.64 -14.77 -23.14
C LEU A 230 5.93 -14.70 -22.31
N ILE A 231 6.16 -13.57 -21.65
CA ILE A 231 7.24 -13.37 -20.69
C ILE A 231 6.59 -12.89 -19.39
N VAL A 232 6.64 -13.71 -18.35
CA VAL A 232 6.20 -13.37 -17.01
C VAL A 232 7.42 -13.04 -16.17
N CYS A 233 7.44 -11.83 -15.62
CA CYS A 233 8.47 -11.35 -14.71
C CYS A 233 7.85 -11.33 -13.31
N ASP A 234 8.29 -12.21 -12.44
CA ASP A 234 7.80 -12.33 -11.06
C ASP A 234 8.92 -11.99 -10.08
N ASP A 235 8.70 -10.94 -9.29
CA ASP A 235 9.64 -10.44 -8.30
C ASP A 235 11.09 -10.45 -8.82
N LEU A 236 11.38 -9.70 -9.92
CA LEU A 236 12.74 -9.58 -10.49
C LEU A 236 13.70 -8.85 -9.55
N GLU A 237 13.16 -8.21 -8.54
CA GLU A 237 13.86 -7.36 -7.60
C GLU A 237 13.85 -8.00 -6.22
N ASN A 238 14.97 -7.92 -5.54
CA ASN A 238 15.19 -8.31 -4.15
C ASN A 238 15.98 -7.21 -3.43
N ASP A 239 16.14 -7.32 -2.11
CA ASP A 239 16.84 -6.32 -1.30
C ASP A 239 18.27 -6.08 -1.76
N GLU A 240 18.95 -7.11 -2.26
CA GLU A 240 20.33 -6.97 -2.72
C GLU A 240 20.41 -6.16 -4.02
N ASN A 241 19.54 -6.45 -5.01
CA ASN A 241 19.64 -5.85 -6.35
C ASN A 241 18.96 -4.47 -6.46
N VAL A 242 18.22 -4.02 -5.44
CA VAL A 242 17.66 -2.67 -5.35
C VAL A 242 18.45 -1.72 -4.44
N ASN A 243 19.40 -2.23 -3.67
CA ASN A 243 20.08 -1.47 -2.62
C ASN A 243 20.87 -0.26 -3.18
N THR A 244 21.66 -0.44 -4.24
CA THR A 244 22.46 0.66 -4.80
C THR A 244 21.93 1.18 -6.14
N PRO A 245 22.14 2.49 -6.46
CA PRO A 245 21.76 3.06 -7.75
C PRO A 245 22.36 2.30 -8.94
N GLU A 246 23.58 1.79 -8.81
CA GLU A 246 24.29 1.02 -9.85
C GLU A 246 23.58 -0.32 -10.11
N GLN A 247 23.17 -1.01 -9.05
CA GLN A 247 22.44 -2.29 -9.17
C GLN A 247 21.09 -2.07 -9.83
N ARG A 248 20.32 -1.08 -9.39
CA ARG A 248 19.04 -0.70 -10.01
C ARG A 248 19.21 -0.35 -11.50
N LYS A 249 20.23 0.46 -11.83
CA LYS A 249 20.55 0.80 -13.22
C LYS A 249 20.93 -0.42 -14.06
N LYS A 250 21.75 -1.33 -13.51
CA LYS A 250 22.15 -2.57 -14.20
C LYS A 250 20.95 -3.45 -14.53
N LEU A 251 20.03 -3.63 -13.56
CA LEU A 251 18.80 -4.40 -13.74
C LEU A 251 17.88 -3.74 -14.77
N ARG A 252 17.71 -2.42 -14.70
CA ARG A 252 16.93 -1.61 -15.65
C ARG A 252 17.50 -1.73 -17.08
N ASP A 253 18.81 -1.60 -17.22
CA ASP A 253 19.49 -1.75 -18.51
C ASP A 253 19.30 -3.15 -19.08
N TRP A 254 19.42 -4.19 -18.27
CA TRP A 254 19.16 -5.56 -18.70
C TRP A 254 17.70 -5.76 -19.12
N PHE A 255 16.74 -5.28 -18.38
CA PHE A 255 15.33 -5.38 -18.69
C PHE A 255 15.01 -4.73 -20.05
N TYR A 256 15.34 -3.47 -20.24
CA TYR A 256 15.02 -2.75 -21.47
C TYR A 256 15.86 -3.19 -22.68
N LYS A 257 17.12 -3.58 -22.46
CA LYS A 257 18.02 -4.01 -23.54
C LYS A 257 17.87 -5.50 -23.90
N ALA A 258 17.47 -6.36 -22.98
CA ALA A 258 17.39 -7.80 -23.19
C ALA A 258 15.95 -8.32 -23.13
N VAL A 259 15.22 -8.15 -22.01
CA VAL A 259 13.87 -8.72 -21.82
C VAL A 259 12.87 -8.12 -22.81
N SER A 260 12.76 -6.79 -22.85
CA SER A 260 11.83 -6.09 -23.75
C SER A 260 12.09 -6.34 -25.25
N LYS A 261 13.24 -6.91 -25.60
CA LYS A 261 13.66 -7.21 -26.99
C LYS A 261 13.77 -8.71 -27.25
N ALA A 262 13.40 -9.56 -26.30
CA ALA A 262 13.51 -11.02 -26.45
C ALA A 262 12.42 -11.62 -27.34
N GLY A 263 11.25 -11.00 -27.32
CA GLY A 263 10.07 -11.43 -28.05
C GLY A 263 9.94 -10.84 -29.48
N ASP A 264 8.70 -10.77 -29.91
CA ASP A 264 8.25 -10.17 -31.19
C ASP A 264 7.10 -9.19 -30.90
N THR A 265 6.46 -8.60 -31.91
CA THR A 265 5.33 -7.66 -31.77
C THR A 265 4.16 -8.28 -31.00
N TYR A 266 3.96 -9.57 -31.11
CA TYR A 266 2.89 -10.33 -30.46
C TYR A 266 3.23 -10.81 -29.06
N THR A 267 4.42 -10.51 -28.53
CA THR A 267 4.86 -10.98 -27.20
C THR A 267 4.18 -10.20 -26.09
N ASP A 268 3.51 -10.92 -25.21
CA ASP A 268 3.00 -10.37 -23.96
C ASP A 268 4.11 -10.30 -22.92
N ILE A 269 4.19 -9.18 -22.20
CA ILE A 269 5.10 -9.00 -21.07
C ILE A 269 4.25 -8.61 -19.86
N VAL A 270 4.25 -9.47 -18.88
CA VAL A 270 3.59 -9.23 -17.58
C VAL A 270 4.68 -9.14 -16.52
N TYR A 271 4.78 -7.98 -15.88
CA TYR A 271 5.66 -7.79 -14.73
C TYR A 271 4.81 -7.64 -13.48
N ILE A 272 4.92 -8.57 -12.57
CA ILE A 272 4.27 -8.54 -11.27
C ILE A 272 5.32 -8.61 -10.16
N GLY A 273 5.14 -7.84 -9.10
CA GLY A 273 6.09 -7.82 -7.99
C GLY A 273 5.65 -6.91 -6.87
N THR A 274 6.48 -6.91 -5.82
CA THR A 274 6.38 -5.99 -4.69
C THR A 274 7.31 -4.79 -4.92
N LEU A 275 6.87 -3.60 -4.57
CA LEU A 275 7.64 -2.38 -4.79
C LEU A 275 8.60 -2.13 -3.62
N LEU A 276 9.83 -2.64 -3.73
CA LEU A 276 10.82 -2.58 -2.66
C LEU A 276 11.53 -1.21 -2.52
N HIS A 277 11.58 -0.43 -3.61
CA HIS A 277 12.27 0.84 -3.63
C HIS A 277 11.59 1.82 -4.59
N PHE A 278 11.54 3.12 -4.25
CA PHE A 278 10.88 4.15 -5.08
C PHE A 278 11.48 4.28 -6.50
N ASP A 279 12.79 4.00 -6.69
CA ASP A 279 13.51 3.93 -7.98
C ASP A 279 13.74 2.49 -8.45
N ALA A 280 12.92 1.53 -8.00
CA ALA A 280 12.93 0.15 -8.45
C ALA A 280 12.64 0.03 -9.95
N LEU A 281 13.03 -1.09 -10.57
CA LEU A 281 12.70 -1.38 -11.96
C LEU A 281 11.17 -1.42 -12.15
N LEU A 282 10.45 -2.09 -11.25
CA LEU A 282 8.98 -2.17 -11.32
C LEU A 282 8.34 -0.78 -11.27
N ALA A 283 8.79 0.12 -10.37
CA ALA A 283 8.31 1.50 -10.31
C ALA A 283 8.54 2.26 -11.63
N ASN A 284 9.70 2.05 -12.26
CA ASN A 284 10.04 2.66 -13.55
C ASN A 284 9.20 2.09 -14.69
N VAL A 285 8.95 0.78 -14.69
CA VAL A 285 8.10 0.11 -15.69
C VAL A 285 6.64 0.53 -15.53
N ALA A 286 6.15 0.67 -14.31
CA ALA A 286 4.79 1.14 -14.03
C ALA A 286 4.53 2.58 -14.49
N LYS A 287 5.55 3.44 -14.47
CA LYS A 287 5.48 4.82 -14.98
C LYS A 287 5.61 4.89 -16.51
N ASN A 288 6.03 3.81 -17.18
CA ASN A 288 6.21 3.79 -18.63
C ASN A 288 4.85 3.74 -19.34
N PRO A 289 4.51 4.72 -20.21
CA PRO A 289 3.21 4.80 -20.87
C PRO A 289 2.90 3.61 -21.79
N SER A 290 3.91 2.80 -22.16
CA SER A 290 3.70 1.58 -22.93
C SER A 290 3.14 0.42 -22.10
N TYR A 291 3.13 0.54 -20.77
CA TYR A 291 2.58 -0.44 -19.84
C TYR A 291 1.26 0.04 -19.25
N LYS A 292 0.30 -0.86 -19.16
CA LYS A 292 -0.87 -0.63 -18.30
C LYS A 292 -0.51 -1.10 -16.90
N SER A 293 -0.44 -0.16 -15.96
CA SER A 293 -0.06 -0.43 -14.57
C SER A 293 -1.25 -0.42 -13.63
N VAL A 294 -1.14 -1.18 -12.56
CA VAL A 294 -2.05 -1.17 -11.42
C VAL A 294 -1.25 -1.39 -10.15
N ARG A 295 -1.63 -0.66 -9.08
CA ARG A 295 -1.04 -0.80 -7.76
C ARG A 295 -2.11 -1.22 -6.76
N TYR A 296 -1.80 -2.25 -5.98
CA TYR A 296 -2.58 -2.71 -4.85
C TYR A 296 -1.85 -2.43 -3.55
N GLN A 297 -2.60 -2.02 -2.53
CA GLN A 297 -2.11 -1.75 -1.18
C GLN A 297 -2.77 -2.74 -0.22
N GLY A 298 -2.02 -3.28 0.74
CA GLY A 298 -2.55 -4.22 1.73
C GLY A 298 -3.63 -3.59 2.62
N VAL A 299 -3.40 -2.34 3.06
CA VAL A 299 -4.42 -1.52 3.72
C VAL A 299 -4.99 -0.53 2.71
N ILE A 300 -6.27 -0.68 2.38
CA ILE A 300 -7.00 0.21 1.47
C ILE A 300 -7.49 1.46 2.20
N SER A 301 -7.93 1.30 3.44
CA SER A 301 -8.38 2.40 4.30
C SER A 301 -7.94 2.13 5.73
N PHE A 302 -7.31 3.14 6.35
CA PHE A 302 -6.92 3.09 7.75
C PHE A 302 -8.09 3.42 8.68
N ALA A 303 -7.99 2.96 9.95
CA ALA A 303 -8.97 3.21 10.98
C ALA A 303 -9.19 4.72 11.20
N THR A 304 -10.44 5.11 11.49
CA THR A 304 -10.78 6.49 11.83
C THR A 304 -10.33 6.86 13.26
N ASN A 305 -10.29 5.90 14.17
CA ASN A 305 -9.90 6.06 15.57
C ASN A 305 -8.39 5.79 15.77
N GLY A 306 -7.54 6.73 15.39
CA GLY A 306 -6.08 6.63 15.57
C GLY A 306 -5.67 6.51 17.05
N GLU A 307 -6.33 7.23 17.95
CA GLU A 307 -6.01 7.23 19.40
C GLU A 307 -6.10 5.84 20.04
N LEU A 308 -7.07 5.03 19.65
CA LEU A 308 -7.18 3.66 20.15
C LEU A 308 -6.04 2.76 19.64
N TRP A 309 -5.58 2.99 18.40
CA TRP A 309 -4.43 2.29 17.86
C TRP A 309 -3.11 2.76 18.48
N ASP A 310 -2.97 4.04 18.82
CA ASP A 310 -1.81 4.56 19.58
C ASP A 310 -1.75 3.96 20.98
N ALA A 311 -2.90 3.83 21.66
CA ALA A 311 -3.01 3.16 22.96
C ALA A 311 -2.65 1.66 22.85
N TRP A 312 -3.16 0.97 21.84
CA TRP A 312 -2.83 -0.42 21.54
C TRP A 312 -1.34 -0.62 21.26
N GLU A 313 -0.74 0.25 20.43
CA GLU A 313 0.70 0.23 20.14
C GLU A 313 1.53 0.38 21.42
N SER A 314 1.11 1.28 22.30
CA SER A 314 1.80 1.50 23.59
C SER A 314 1.77 0.24 24.47
N ILE A 315 0.65 -0.50 24.48
CA ILE A 315 0.55 -1.78 25.20
C ILE A 315 1.42 -2.86 24.52
N PHE A 316 1.33 -2.96 23.19
CA PHE A 316 2.04 -4.00 22.41
C PHE A 316 3.55 -3.86 22.50
N THR A 317 4.06 -2.63 22.61
CA THR A 317 5.51 -2.32 22.65
C THR A 317 6.08 -2.18 24.07
N ASP A 318 5.27 -2.33 25.11
CA ASP A 318 5.72 -2.22 26.52
C ASP A 318 6.63 -3.40 26.91
N LEU A 319 7.95 -3.19 26.80
CA LEU A 319 8.95 -4.20 27.16
C LEU A 319 9.00 -4.53 28.66
N SER A 320 8.38 -3.75 29.53
CA SER A 320 8.30 -4.02 30.98
C SER A 320 7.24 -5.08 31.31
N ASN A 321 6.38 -5.44 30.34
CA ASN A 321 5.29 -6.38 30.51
C ASN A 321 5.48 -7.61 29.62
N ASP A 322 5.73 -8.76 30.24
CA ASP A 322 5.92 -10.02 29.52
C ASP A 322 4.66 -10.48 28.74
N ASN A 323 3.47 -10.09 29.22
CA ASN A 323 2.18 -10.44 28.60
C ASN A 323 1.67 -9.32 27.65
N ARG A 324 2.54 -8.42 27.17
CA ARG A 324 2.15 -7.27 26.34
C ARG A 324 1.34 -7.63 25.10
N GLN A 325 1.65 -8.74 24.45
CA GLN A 325 0.91 -9.17 23.24
C GLN A 325 -0.50 -9.66 23.57
N GLU A 326 -0.66 -10.42 24.65
CA GLU A 326 -1.96 -10.87 25.15
C GLU A 326 -2.82 -9.69 25.59
N ASN A 327 -2.24 -8.77 26.38
CA ASN A 327 -2.93 -7.56 26.83
C ASN A 327 -3.33 -6.64 25.67
N ALA A 328 -2.49 -6.53 24.64
CA ALA A 328 -2.82 -5.77 23.43
C ALA A 328 -3.98 -6.44 22.65
N LEU A 329 -3.99 -7.77 22.57
CA LEU A 329 -5.10 -8.51 21.95
C LEU A 329 -6.40 -8.35 22.74
N GLU A 330 -6.35 -8.43 24.07
CA GLU A 330 -7.52 -8.19 24.93
C GLU A 330 -8.05 -6.76 24.76
N PHE A 331 -7.15 -5.76 24.73
CA PHE A 331 -7.51 -4.38 24.46
C PHE A 331 -8.21 -4.22 23.11
N PHE A 332 -7.65 -4.82 22.06
CA PHE A 332 -8.27 -4.83 20.74
C PHE A 332 -9.65 -5.49 20.75
N GLN A 333 -9.79 -6.66 21.39
CA GLN A 333 -11.07 -7.37 21.47
C GLN A 333 -12.14 -6.54 22.20
N ALA A 334 -11.76 -5.87 23.28
CA ALA A 334 -12.66 -5.01 24.06
C ALA A 334 -13.13 -3.75 23.27
N ASN A 335 -12.33 -3.26 22.34
CA ASN A 335 -12.60 -2.05 21.57
C ASN A 335 -12.79 -2.33 20.06
N ARG A 336 -13.02 -3.57 19.65
CA ARG A 336 -12.93 -4.05 18.27
C ARG A 336 -13.72 -3.21 17.28
N GLU A 337 -14.99 -2.93 17.56
CA GLU A 337 -15.86 -2.17 16.65
C GLU A 337 -15.31 -0.77 16.38
N ALA A 338 -14.93 -0.04 17.45
CA ALA A 338 -14.39 1.30 17.35
C ALA A 338 -13.00 1.32 16.68
N MET A 339 -12.16 0.30 16.91
CA MET A 339 -10.84 0.18 16.31
C MET A 339 -10.88 -0.22 14.84
N LEU A 340 -11.91 -0.93 14.40
CA LEU A 340 -12.08 -1.33 13.00
C LEU A 340 -12.94 -0.36 12.20
N GLU A 341 -13.46 0.70 12.80
CA GLU A 341 -14.28 1.69 12.09
C GLU A 341 -13.49 2.36 10.96
N GLY A 342 -14.04 2.32 9.75
CA GLY A 342 -13.46 2.91 8.55
C GLY A 342 -12.33 2.10 7.91
N THR A 343 -11.97 0.93 8.47
CA THR A 343 -10.92 0.08 7.91
C THR A 343 -11.37 -0.68 6.67
N ALA A 344 -10.43 -0.87 5.75
CA ALA A 344 -10.58 -1.80 4.64
C ALA A 344 -9.21 -2.37 4.27
N VAL A 345 -9.13 -3.68 4.04
CA VAL A 345 -7.91 -4.37 3.63
C VAL A 345 -8.10 -5.13 2.33
N LEU A 346 -7.00 -5.48 1.69
CA LEU A 346 -7.01 -6.12 0.38
C LEU A 346 -7.50 -7.58 0.44
N TRP A 347 -7.16 -8.31 1.52
CA TRP A 347 -7.52 -9.72 1.72
C TRP A 347 -7.74 -10.04 3.20
N GLU A 348 -8.96 -9.76 3.69
CA GLU A 348 -9.32 -9.90 5.12
C GLU A 348 -9.18 -11.35 5.62
N GLU A 349 -9.56 -12.35 4.80
CA GLU A 349 -9.54 -13.76 5.20
C GLU A 349 -8.11 -14.33 5.35
N LYS A 350 -7.10 -13.60 4.90
CA LYS A 350 -5.69 -13.99 5.03
C LYS A 350 -4.92 -13.12 6.02
N LEU A 351 -5.07 -11.80 5.91
CA LEU A 351 -4.40 -10.80 6.73
C LEU A 351 -5.44 -9.76 7.13
N SER A 352 -6.00 -9.92 8.33
CA SER A 352 -6.93 -8.95 8.89
C SER A 352 -6.24 -7.60 9.12
N TYR A 353 -7.05 -6.56 9.32
CA TYR A 353 -6.48 -5.25 9.64
C TYR A 353 -5.61 -5.30 10.91
N TYR A 354 -6.01 -6.11 11.91
CA TYR A 354 -5.21 -6.34 13.13
C TYR A 354 -3.84 -6.95 12.79
N ASP A 355 -3.81 -8.02 11.99
CA ASP A 355 -2.56 -8.68 11.60
C ASP A 355 -1.62 -7.71 10.87
N LEU A 356 -2.18 -6.86 10.00
CA LEU A 356 -1.42 -5.85 9.28
C LEU A 356 -0.84 -4.77 10.22
N MET A 357 -1.56 -4.38 11.27
CA MET A 357 -1.03 -3.45 12.28
C MET A 357 0.05 -4.12 13.14
N VAL A 358 -0.08 -5.41 13.46
CA VAL A 358 0.99 -6.19 14.13
C VAL A 358 2.26 -6.23 13.26
N ILE A 359 2.12 -6.51 11.96
CA ILE A 359 3.25 -6.49 11.01
C ILE A 359 3.90 -5.11 11.00
N ARG A 360 3.10 -4.04 10.90
CA ARG A 360 3.58 -2.66 10.87
C ARG A 360 4.46 -2.30 12.07
N ILE A 361 4.06 -2.71 13.26
CA ILE A 361 4.83 -2.43 14.49
C ILE A 361 6.03 -3.37 14.64
N SER A 362 5.87 -4.65 14.26
CA SER A 362 6.92 -5.66 14.45
C SER A 362 8.08 -5.50 13.45
N GLU A 363 7.78 -5.16 12.20
CA GLU A 363 8.76 -5.04 11.12
C GLU A 363 9.20 -3.59 10.85
N GLY A 364 8.47 -2.64 11.42
CA GLY A 364 8.70 -1.21 11.23
C GLY A 364 7.99 -0.63 10.01
N GLU A 365 7.81 0.68 10.05
CA GLU A 365 7.01 1.41 9.07
C GLU A 365 7.61 1.39 7.66
N ALA A 366 8.93 1.44 7.54
CA ALA A 366 9.62 1.41 6.24
C ALA A 366 9.39 0.09 5.51
N SER A 367 9.51 -1.07 6.21
CA SER A 367 9.21 -2.39 5.68
C SER A 367 7.72 -2.51 5.32
N PHE A 368 6.84 -2.09 6.21
CA PHE A 368 5.40 -2.09 5.94
C PHE A 368 5.01 -1.27 4.71
N ASN A 369 5.61 -0.08 4.55
CA ASN A 369 5.32 0.78 3.40
C ASN A 369 5.79 0.15 2.08
N SER A 370 6.96 -0.50 2.04
CA SER A 370 7.44 -1.17 0.84
C SER A 370 6.70 -2.49 0.58
N GLU A 371 6.66 -3.38 1.57
CA GLU A 371 6.23 -4.76 1.37
C GLU A 371 4.70 -4.93 1.33
N ILE A 372 3.97 -4.10 2.10
CA ILE A 372 2.51 -4.21 2.24
C ILE A 372 1.78 -3.07 1.51
N GLN A 373 2.30 -1.85 1.56
CA GLN A 373 1.63 -0.70 0.94
C GLN A 373 2.11 -0.42 -0.49
N ASN A 374 3.18 -1.07 -0.97
CA ASN A 374 3.81 -0.76 -2.25
C ASN A 374 4.08 0.75 -2.41
N ASP A 375 4.51 1.39 -1.33
CA ASP A 375 4.77 2.83 -1.26
C ASP A 375 6.08 3.12 -0.52
N PRO A 376 7.23 2.63 -1.05
CA PRO A 376 8.53 2.83 -0.42
C PRO A 376 8.92 4.30 -0.45
N ILE A 377 9.35 4.80 0.70
CA ILE A 377 9.85 6.17 0.87
C ILE A 377 11.35 6.17 0.60
N ASP A 378 11.83 7.23 -0.04
CA ASP A 378 13.26 7.46 -0.24
C ASP A 378 13.84 8.34 0.86
N PRO A 379 14.56 7.78 1.84
CA PRO A 379 15.17 8.58 2.89
C PRO A 379 16.24 9.55 2.37
N GLU A 380 16.94 9.21 1.26
CA GLU A 380 18.00 10.07 0.71
C GLU A 380 17.44 11.34 0.06
N ASN A 381 16.20 11.29 -0.42
CA ASN A 381 15.50 12.43 -1.00
C ASN A 381 14.61 13.17 0.00
N CYS A 382 14.54 12.71 1.25
CA CYS A 382 13.83 13.43 2.30
C CYS A 382 14.61 14.66 2.74
N THR A 383 13.90 15.77 2.93
CA THR A 383 14.51 17.06 3.34
C THR A 383 15.09 16.99 4.76
N PHE A 384 14.49 16.17 5.62
CA PHE A 384 14.89 16.04 7.02
C PHE A 384 15.29 14.61 7.33
N GLN A 385 16.45 14.46 8.02
CA GLN A 385 16.95 13.16 8.47
C GLN A 385 16.56 12.94 9.93
N GLU A 386 16.24 11.70 10.30
CA GLU A 386 15.81 11.37 11.66
C GLU A 386 16.87 11.72 12.72
N GLU A 387 18.14 11.56 12.40
CA GLU A 387 19.27 11.86 13.29
C GLU A 387 19.41 13.35 13.61
N TRP A 388 18.74 14.25 12.88
CA TRP A 388 18.77 15.69 13.15
C TRP A 388 17.75 16.13 14.19
N PHE A 389 16.83 15.27 14.58
CA PHE A 389 15.82 15.61 15.59
C PHE A 389 16.42 15.59 16.98
N ASP A 390 16.47 16.74 17.61
CA ASP A 390 16.89 16.88 19.01
C ASP A 390 15.64 16.97 19.91
N PHE A 391 15.53 16.02 20.85
CA PHE A 391 14.36 15.89 21.71
C PHE A 391 14.59 16.54 23.06
N TRP A 392 13.67 17.43 23.45
CA TRP A 392 13.72 18.10 24.75
C TRP A 392 13.14 17.24 25.89
N ASP A 393 12.37 16.21 25.59
CA ASP A 393 11.77 15.27 26.52
C ASP A 393 12.50 13.92 26.60
N ASP A 394 13.77 13.88 26.19
CA ASP A 394 14.60 12.69 26.30
C ASP A 394 14.85 12.31 27.76
N GLU A 395 14.88 11.00 28.02
CA GLU A 395 15.27 10.46 29.33
C GLU A 395 16.69 10.91 29.69
N GLY A 396 16.84 11.45 30.92
CA GLY A 396 18.13 11.95 31.42
C GLY A 396 18.47 13.38 31.04
N LYS A 397 17.68 14.07 30.18
CA LYS A 397 17.80 15.52 29.97
C LYS A 397 16.95 16.30 30.99
N ALA A 398 17.49 17.42 31.47
CA ALA A 398 16.70 18.36 32.26
C ALA A 398 15.58 18.95 31.40
N GLN A 399 14.35 18.69 31.77
CA GLN A 399 13.19 19.21 31.04
C GLN A 399 13.08 20.73 31.25
N PRO A 400 12.80 21.53 30.21
CA PRO A 400 12.61 22.96 30.33
C PRO A 400 11.36 23.29 31.20
N ASP A 401 11.50 24.22 32.12
CA ASP A 401 10.34 24.81 32.81
C ASP A 401 9.71 25.87 31.90
N PHE A 402 8.72 25.49 31.11
CA PHE A 402 8.03 26.38 30.18
C PHE A 402 7.18 27.46 30.87
N SER A 403 7.04 27.42 32.19
CA SER A 403 6.41 28.49 32.99
C SER A 403 7.35 29.69 33.21
N ASP A 404 8.67 29.51 33.00
CA ASP A 404 9.66 30.57 33.10
C ASP A 404 9.34 31.76 32.18
N PRO A 405 9.43 33.01 32.64
CA PRO A 405 9.21 34.22 31.85
C PRO A 405 10.04 34.38 30.58
N LYS A 406 11.15 33.66 30.47
CA LYS A 406 11.98 33.66 29.24
C LYS A 406 11.31 33.00 28.06
N PHE A 407 10.31 32.13 28.26
CA PHE A 407 9.59 31.46 27.18
C PHE A 407 8.40 32.26 26.69
N LEU A 408 8.31 32.39 25.35
CA LEU A 408 7.17 32.95 24.64
C LEU A 408 6.50 31.87 23.82
N PHE A 409 5.17 31.76 23.92
CA PHE A 409 4.42 30.81 23.10
C PHE A 409 3.96 31.43 21.79
N ILE A 410 4.37 30.81 20.68
CA ILE A 410 3.99 31.20 19.34
C ILE A 410 3.25 30.01 18.71
N GLY A 411 2.03 30.24 18.26
CA GLY A 411 1.24 29.23 17.58
C GLY A 411 1.09 29.50 16.10
N ALA A 412 0.76 28.47 15.33
CA ALA A 412 0.28 28.60 13.97
C ALA A 412 -0.75 27.52 13.65
N ASN A 413 -1.69 27.86 12.78
CA ASN A 413 -2.69 26.96 12.23
C ASN A 413 -2.68 27.01 10.71
N ASP A 414 -2.52 25.82 10.09
CA ASP A 414 -2.83 25.60 8.69
C ASP A 414 -4.25 24.99 8.61
N PRO A 415 -5.26 25.77 8.16
CA PRO A 415 -6.65 25.36 8.27
C PRO A 415 -7.12 24.38 7.21
N SER A 416 -6.31 23.92 6.25
CA SER A 416 -6.69 22.98 5.18
C SER A 416 -8.22 22.87 4.89
N LEU A 417 -8.79 23.89 4.22
CA LEU A 417 -10.23 24.02 3.97
C LEU A 417 -10.65 23.35 2.64
N GLY A 418 -10.23 22.12 2.38
CA GLY A 418 -10.48 21.40 1.13
C GLY A 418 -11.95 21.12 0.83
N LYS A 419 -12.36 21.32 -0.45
CA LYS A 419 -13.73 21.10 -0.96
C LYS A 419 -14.13 19.63 -1.15
N ASN A 420 -13.23 18.67 -0.99
CA ASN A 420 -13.47 17.24 -1.27
C ASN A 420 -13.39 16.37 -0.01
N LYS A 421 -14.13 15.24 0.00
CA LYS A 421 -14.05 14.20 1.05
C LYS A 421 -12.65 13.55 1.24
N LYS A 422 -11.69 13.90 0.39
CA LYS A 422 -10.27 13.55 0.47
C LYS A 422 -9.42 14.72 0.98
N SER A 423 -10.01 15.67 1.74
CA SER A 423 -9.29 16.85 2.24
C SER A 423 -8.07 16.43 3.08
N ASP A 424 -7.03 17.23 2.94
CA ASP A 424 -5.79 17.14 3.71
C ASP A 424 -6.04 17.36 5.20
N THR A 425 -5.08 17.03 6.04
CA THR A 425 -5.14 17.27 7.48
C THR A 425 -4.99 18.78 7.78
N SER A 426 -5.53 19.27 8.89
CA SER A 426 -5.21 20.57 9.44
C SER A 426 -4.17 20.43 10.54
N SER A 427 -3.28 21.43 10.70
CA SER A 427 -2.26 21.41 11.74
C SER A 427 -2.42 22.59 12.70
N ILE A 428 -2.25 22.33 14.01
CA ILE A 428 -2.14 23.33 15.07
C ILE A 428 -0.80 23.10 15.77
N ILE A 429 0.13 24.02 15.57
CA ILE A 429 1.48 23.94 16.12
C ILE A 429 1.67 25.03 17.18
N ALA A 430 2.27 24.68 18.32
CA ALA A 430 2.72 25.66 19.30
C ALA A 430 4.20 25.46 19.63
N LEU A 431 4.94 26.56 19.57
CA LEU A 431 6.35 26.66 19.92
C LEU A 431 6.52 27.46 21.21
N ALA A 432 7.38 27.00 22.12
CA ALA A 432 7.94 27.81 23.19
C ALA A 432 9.31 28.34 22.73
N LYS A 433 9.42 29.65 22.51
CA LYS A 433 10.69 30.31 22.16
C LYS A 433 11.40 30.75 23.43
N ASP A 434 12.63 30.28 23.66
CA ASP A 434 13.53 30.83 24.67
C ASP A 434 14.10 32.18 24.16
N THR A 435 13.74 33.28 24.79
CA THR A 435 14.16 34.63 24.40
C THR A 435 15.61 34.94 24.76
N GLN A 436 16.28 34.10 25.55
CA GLN A 436 17.68 34.26 25.91
C GLN A 436 18.60 33.52 24.93
N THR A 437 18.25 32.27 24.57
CA THR A 437 19.05 31.41 23.71
C THR A 437 18.62 31.40 22.25
N GLY A 438 17.34 31.71 21.99
CA GLY A 438 16.74 31.63 20.66
C GLY A 438 16.24 30.26 20.28
N TYR A 439 16.43 29.22 21.10
CA TYR A 439 15.91 27.88 20.83
C TYR A 439 14.38 27.85 20.77
N LEU A 440 13.87 26.99 19.91
CA LEU A 440 12.43 26.79 19.68
C LEU A 440 12.06 25.37 20.12
N TYR A 441 11.11 25.24 21.02
CA TYR A 441 10.64 23.96 21.55
C TYR A 441 9.23 23.71 21.04
N VAL A 442 9.02 22.61 20.32
CA VAL A 442 7.67 22.21 19.91
C VAL A 442 6.94 21.63 21.10
N VAL A 443 5.93 22.33 21.61
CA VAL A 443 5.17 21.93 22.81
C VAL A 443 3.79 21.38 22.47
N ILE A 444 3.21 21.79 21.34
CA ILE A 444 1.99 21.22 20.78
C ILE A 444 2.21 20.97 19.29
N ALA A 445 1.83 19.79 18.82
CA ALA A 445 1.71 19.46 17.41
C ALA A 445 0.48 18.56 17.25
N ASP A 446 -0.65 19.20 16.97
CA ASP A 446 -1.93 18.55 16.80
C ASP A 446 -2.32 18.58 15.32
N ILE A 447 -2.27 17.40 14.68
CA ILE A 447 -2.49 17.21 13.26
C ILE A 447 -3.64 16.22 13.09
N ALA A 448 -4.76 16.67 12.54
CA ALA A 448 -5.93 15.81 12.34
C ALA A 448 -6.80 16.30 11.18
N LYS A 449 -7.68 15.42 10.71
CA LYS A 449 -8.75 15.80 9.77
C LYS A 449 -9.89 16.44 10.54
N ARG A 450 -10.16 17.71 10.24
CA ARG A 450 -11.15 18.51 10.97
C ARG A 450 -12.08 19.26 10.04
N LYS A 451 -13.29 19.53 10.53
CA LYS A 451 -14.17 20.55 9.95
C LYS A 451 -13.72 21.94 10.42
N PRO A 452 -14.02 23.01 9.68
CA PRO A 452 -13.61 24.36 10.05
C PRO A 452 -13.99 24.78 11.47
N ASP A 453 -15.19 24.42 11.93
CA ASP A 453 -15.63 24.72 13.28
C ASP A 453 -14.79 24.01 14.35
N GLN A 454 -14.39 22.73 14.09
CA GLN A 454 -13.56 21.97 15.01
C GLN A 454 -12.13 22.52 15.07
N ILE A 455 -11.59 23.04 13.96
CA ILE A 455 -10.27 23.67 13.96
C ILE A 455 -10.24 24.85 14.92
N ILE A 456 -11.32 25.66 14.94
CA ILE A 456 -11.42 26.83 15.84
C ILE A 456 -11.46 26.38 17.29
N GLU A 457 -12.29 25.40 17.63
CA GLU A 457 -12.41 24.89 19.01
C GLU A 457 -11.09 24.28 19.48
N ASP A 458 -10.42 23.46 18.67
CA ASP A 458 -9.14 22.85 19.01
C ASP A 458 -8.01 23.89 19.17
N ALA A 459 -8.02 24.97 18.36
CA ALA A 459 -7.07 26.07 18.53
C ALA A 459 -7.31 26.83 19.85
N LEU A 460 -8.57 27.02 20.27
CA LEU A 460 -8.91 27.60 21.57
C LEU A 460 -8.52 26.63 22.71
N ASP A 461 -8.74 25.35 22.54
CA ASP A 461 -8.34 24.35 23.53
C ASP A 461 -6.81 24.28 23.68
N ALA A 462 -6.06 24.37 22.59
CA ALA A 462 -4.61 24.52 22.65
C ALA A 462 -4.19 25.76 23.45
N SER A 463 -4.87 26.90 23.27
CA SER A 463 -4.64 28.12 24.06
C SER A 463 -4.94 27.90 25.54
N ARG A 464 -6.07 27.28 25.86
CA ARG A 464 -6.47 26.92 27.23
C ARG A 464 -5.47 26.00 27.88
N ARG A 465 -4.95 25.03 27.14
CA ARG A 465 -3.93 24.10 27.60
C ARG A 465 -2.65 24.82 28.00
N LEU A 466 -2.12 25.69 27.17
CA LEU A 466 -0.93 26.50 27.49
C LEU A 466 -1.15 27.33 28.74
N GLN A 467 -2.31 27.97 28.85
CA GLN A 467 -2.66 28.77 30.04
C GLN A 467 -2.77 27.93 31.31
N ARG A 468 -3.33 26.73 31.23
CA ARG A 468 -3.50 25.81 32.35
C ARG A 468 -2.18 25.19 32.81
N GLU A 469 -1.38 24.67 31.86
CA GLU A 469 -0.15 23.94 32.13
C GLU A 469 1.00 24.88 32.49
N TYR A 470 1.16 25.98 31.74
CA TYR A 470 2.34 26.86 31.85
C TYR A 470 2.01 28.26 32.32
N LYS A 471 0.74 28.57 32.61
CA LYS A 471 0.27 29.90 33.06
C LYS A 471 0.63 31.02 32.03
N ARG A 472 0.72 30.67 30.77
CA ARG A 472 1.17 31.55 29.69
C ARG A 472 0.22 31.49 28.48
N PRO A 473 -0.33 32.63 28.03
CA PRO A 473 -1.09 32.70 26.78
C PRO A 473 -0.15 32.69 25.57
N TYR A 474 -0.72 32.52 24.39
CA TYR A 474 0.00 32.81 23.15
C TYR A 474 0.44 34.27 23.12
N TYR A 475 1.69 34.48 22.69
CA TYR A 475 2.21 35.81 22.34
C TYR A 475 1.78 36.21 20.93
N LYS A 476 1.80 35.25 20.00
CA LYS A 476 1.33 35.37 18.61
C LYS A 476 0.69 34.06 18.19
N PHE A 477 -0.34 34.13 17.35
CA PHE A 477 -0.97 32.96 16.75
C PHE A 477 -1.23 33.23 15.25
N GLY A 478 -0.48 32.53 14.38
CA GLY A 478 -0.58 32.66 12.94
C GLY A 478 -1.72 31.84 12.37
N VAL A 479 -2.45 32.42 11.43
CA VAL A 479 -3.45 31.72 10.63
C VAL A 479 -3.15 31.99 9.16
N GLU A 480 -2.99 30.93 8.36
CA GLU A 480 -2.78 31.11 6.94
C GLU A 480 -4.05 31.67 6.28
N THR A 481 -3.88 32.73 5.47
CA THR A 481 -4.98 33.40 4.78
C THR A 481 -4.73 33.43 3.27
N VAL A 482 -5.14 32.38 2.56
CA VAL A 482 -5.09 32.32 1.10
C VAL A 482 -6.52 32.32 0.55
N GLN A 483 -6.83 33.33 -0.29
CA GLN A 483 -8.11 33.52 -1.01
C GLN A 483 -9.39 33.54 -0.15
N PHE A 484 -9.90 32.40 0.34
CA PHE A 484 -11.13 32.29 1.16
C PHE A 484 -10.89 32.26 2.67
N GLN A 485 -9.64 32.12 3.11
CA GLN A 485 -9.27 31.89 4.51
C GLN A 485 -9.24 33.21 5.34
N TYR A 486 -9.26 34.37 4.70
CA TYR A 486 -9.39 35.67 5.41
C TYR A 486 -10.63 35.66 6.32
N TYR A 487 -11.74 35.13 5.82
CA TYR A 487 -12.99 35.02 6.59
C TYR A 487 -12.85 34.06 7.78
N PHE A 488 -11.99 33.05 7.68
CA PHE A 488 -11.76 32.08 8.74
C PHE A 488 -11.04 32.71 9.96
N ALA A 489 -10.02 33.51 9.74
CA ALA A 489 -9.33 34.23 10.81
C ALA A 489 -10.28 35.18 11.58
N GLU A 490 -11.18 35.84 10.85
CA GLU A 490 -12.19 36.72 11.48
C GLU A 490 -13.22 35.95 12.30
N ILE A 491 -13.73 34.82 11.79
CA ILE A 491 -14.63 33.94 12.56
C ILE A 491 -13.93 33.42 13.82
N MET A 492 -12.66 33.05 13.72
CA MET A 492 -11.88 32.59 14.88
C MET A 492 -11.75 33.68 15.94
N ARG A 493 -11.51 34.95 15.54
CA ARG A 493 -11.49 36.10 16.47
C ARG A 493 -12.85 36.29 17.15
N GLN A 494 -13.94 36.24 16.39
CA GLN A 494 -15.29 36.42 16.93
C GLN A 494 -15.68 35.31 17.89
N ARG A 495 -15.34 34.04 17.59
CA ARG A 495 -15.61 32.92 18.50
C ARG A 495 -14.77 32.98 19.77
N ALA A 496 -13.48 33.34 19.65
CA ALA A 496 -12.64 33.56 20.83
C ALA A 496 -13.24 34.65 21.75
N ALA A 497 -13.68 35.76 21.15
CA ALA A 497 -14.35 36.83 21.88
C ALA A 497 -15.66 36.38 22.56
N ALA A 498 -16.49 35.60 21.87
CA ALA A 498 -17.77 35.10 22.39
C ALA A 498 -17.59 34.23 23.64
N VAL A 499 -16.48 33.50 23.77
CA VAL A 499 -16.14 32.70 24.95
C VAL A 499 -15.27 33.46 25.97
N GLY A 500 -15.06 34.76 25.76
CA GLY A 500 -14.26 35.61 26.64
C GLY A 500 -12.76 35.35 26.60
N GLU A 501 -12.23 34.80 25.50
CA GLU A 501 -10.81 34.51 25.32
C GLU A 501 -10.20 35.48 24.30
N TYR A 502 -8.92 35.78 24.50
CA TYR A 502 -8.13 36.57 23.58
C TYR A 502 -7.09 35.70 22.89
N LEU A 503 -7.23 35.49 21.59
CA LEU A 503 -6.24 34.82 20.74
C LEU A 503 -5.55 35.89 19.87
N PRO A 504 -4.22 36.11 20.00
CA PRO A 504 -3.49 37.16 19.27
C PRO A 504 -3.22 36.72 17.82
N ILE A 505 -4.26 36.70 17.00
CA ILE A 505 -4.22 36.21 15.62
C ILE A 505 -3.47 37.15 14.72
N GLU A 506 -2.41 36.68 14.07
CA GLU A 506 -1.70 37.31 12.96
C GLU A 506 -2.00 36.53 11.66
N GLU A 507 -2.38 37.28 10.61
CA GLU A 507 -2.66 36.69 9.31
C GLU A 507 -1.35 36.47 8.54
N ILE A 508 -1.16 35.21 8.07
CA ILE A 508 0.02 34.82 7.30
C ILE A 508 -0.37 34.70 5.84
N ASN A 509 0.08 35.63 5.02
CA ASN A 509 -0.05 35.57 3.58
C ASN A 509 1.20 34.91 2.98
N SER A 510 1.04 33.68 2.49
CA SER A 510 2.13 32.91 1.89
C SER A 510 2.14 33.10 0.38
N THR A 511 3.06 33.91 -0.13
CA THR A 511 3.27 34.12 -1.58
C THR A 511 4.40 33.25 -2.16
N GLN A 512 5.21 32.65 -1.30
CA GLN A 512 6.32 31.80 -1.70
C GLN A 512 5.86 30.35 -1.94
N ASN A 513 6.61 29.63 -2.78
CA ASN A 513 6.40 28.20 -3.00
C ASN A 513 6.47 27.43 -1.65
N LYS A 514 5.50 26.55 -1.41
CA LYS A 514 5.37 25.73 -0.19
C LYS A 514 6.64 24.93 0.07
N ASP A 515 7.19 24.26 -0.97
CA ASP A 515 8.40 23.44 -0.83
C ASP A 515 9.60 24.28 -0.36
N ALA A 516 9.81 25.47 -0.93
CA ALA A 516 10.89 26.35 -0.51
C ALA A 516 10.73 26.82 0.95
N ARG A 517 9.49 27.05 1.38
CA ARG A 517 9.18 27.41 2.78
C ARG A 517 9.55 26.28 3.74
N ILE A 518 9.07 25.08 3.47
CA ILE A 518 9.33 23.91 4.34
C ILE A 518 10.84 23.59 4.35
N GLN A 519 11.50 23.61 3.19
CA GLN A 519 12.96 23.40 3.10
C GLN A 519 13.76 24.40 3.91
N SER A 520 13.25 25.62 4.11
CA SER A 520 13.90 26.63 4.95
C SER A 520 14.05 26.22 6.42
N LEU A 521 13.30 25.23 6.89
CA LEU A 521 13.45 24.66 8.23
C LEU A 521 14.71 23.80 8.37
N GLN A 522 15.25 23.27 7.27
CA GLN A 522 16.35 22.28 7.30
C GLN A 522 17.55 22.71 8.16
N PRO A 523 18.10 23.93 8.00
CA PRO A 523 19.23 24.34 8.84
C PRO A 523 18.89 24.46 10.32
N PHE A 524 17.66 24.82 10.68
CA PHE A 524 17.23 24.93 12.07
C PHE A 524 17.06 23.57 12.73
N VAL A 525 16.55 22.58 11.99
CA VAL A 525 16.42 21.20 12.45
C VAL A 525 17.81 20.56 12.56
N LYS A 526 18.61 20.62 11.49
CA LYS A 526 19.95 20.00 11.43
C LYS A 526 20.89 20.50 12.51
N ASN A 527 20.84 21.79 12.84
CA ASN A 527 21.68 22.41 13.85
C ASN A 527 21.07 22.37 15.27
N GLY A 528 19.93 21.68 15.45
CA GLY A 528 19.29 21.51 16.75
C GLY A 528 18.70 22.79 17.36
N TYR A 529 18.41 23.83 16.55
CA TYR A 529 17.72 25.05 17.04
C TYR A 529 16.23 24.80 17.31
N ILE A 530 15.63 23.81 16.63
CA ILE A 530 14.28 23.36 16.91
C ILE A 530 14.38 22.07 17.72
N LYS A 531 13.78 22.07 18.92
CA LYS A 531 13.72 20.93 19.82
C LYS A 531 12.34 20.30 19.73
N PHE A 532 12.28 19.02 19.47
CA PHE A 532 11.04 18.26 19.31
C PHE A 532 10.63 17.53 20.60
N SER A 533 9.42 16.99 20.60
CA SER A 533 8.98 16.02 21.62
C SER A 533 8.71 14.68 20.93
N LYS A 534 9.13 13.57 21.55
CA LYS A 534 8.85 12.20 21.06
C LYS A 534 7.35 11.88 21.00
N LYS A 535 6.53 12.65 21.73
CA LYS A 535 5.07 12.50 21.72
C LYS A 535 4.42 12.95 20.40
N HIS A 536 5.08 13.80 19.62
CA HIS A 536 4.54 14.38 18.39
C HIS A 536 4.79 13.47 17.17
N LYS A 537 4.40 12.19 17.26
CA LYS A 537 4.67 11.16 16.24
C LYS A 537 4.27 11.58 14.83
N THR A 538 3.08 12.17 14.66
CA THR A 538 2.58 12.60 13.33
C THR A 538 3.43 13.70 12.72
N LEU A 539 3.87 14.69 13.50
CA LEU A 539 4.77 15.75 13.03
C LEU A 539 6.11 15.15 12.59
N LEU A 540 6.73 14.34 13.47
CA LEU A 540 8.03 13.72 13.18
C LEU A 540 7.96 12.88 11.91
N LYS A 541 6.91 12.07 11.76
CA LYS A 541 6.67 11.26 10.57
C LYS A 541 6.56 12.11 9.31
N GLN A 542 5.69 13.13 9.30
CA GLN A 542 5.54 13.98 8.11
C GLN A 542 6.82 14.77 7.80
N MET A 543 7.64 15.12 8.80
CA MET A 543 8.94 15.72 8.59
C MET A 543 9.93 14.75 7.93
N THR A 544 10.05 13.52 8.43
CA THR A 544 10.98 12.50 7.87
C THR A 544 10.58 12.03 6.48
N GLU A 545 9.30 12.04 6.16
CA GLU A 545 8.77 11.64 4.85
C GLU A 545 8.78 12.78 3.80
N TYR A 546 8.95 14.02 4.21
CA TYR A 546 8.87 15.19 3.31
C TYR A 546 10.07 15.27 2.34
N PRO A 547 9.89 15.50 1.01
CA PRO A 547 8.64 15.84 0.31
C PRO A 547 7.87 14.62 -0.24
N MET A 548 8.30 13.41 0.00
CA MET A 548 7.75 12.18 -0.60
C MET A 548 6.50 11.66 0.10
N GLY A 549 6.24 12.15 1.32
CA GLY A 549 5.08 11.75 2.13
C GLY A 549 3.75 12.19 1.52
N LYS A 550 2.68 11.48 1.92
CA LYS A 550 1.32 11.77 1.44
C LYS A 550 0.77 13.11 1.94
N ASN A 551 1.17 13.52 3.14
CA ASN A 551 0.72 14.75 3.80
C ASN A 551 1.93 15.58 4.20
N ASP A 552 1.81 16.90 4.08
CA ASP A 552 2.85 17.88 4.39
C ASP A 552 2.33 19.07 5.23
N ASP A 553 1.15 18.92 5.83
CA ASP A 553 0.47 19.96 6.60
C ASP A 553 1.19 20.26 7.93
N ALA A 554 1.81 19.23 8.54
CA ALA A 554 2.55 19.41 9.79
C ALA A 554 3.88 20.16 9.59
N PRO A 555 4.73 19.83 8.59
CA PRO A 555 5.89 20.63 8.22
C PRO A 555 5.55 22.07 7.85
N ASP A 556 4.44 22.30 7.13
CA ASP A 556 4.02 23.66 6.74
C ASP A 556 3.54 24.46 7.96
N GLY A 557 2.70 23.87 8.82
CA GLY A 557 2.30 24.50 10.07
C GLY A 557 3.48 24.79 11.00
N LEU A 558 4.47 23.90 11.07
CA LEU A 558 5.70 24.16 11.79
C LEU A 558 6.47 25.34 11.21
N GLN A 559 6.58 25.42 9.88
CA GLN A 559 7.27 26.51 9.21
C GLN A 559 6.61 27.85 9.50
N MET A 560 5.29 27.92 9.48
CA MET A 560 4.56 29.14 9.83
C MET A 560 4.82 29.58 11.28
N ALA A 561 4.79 28.65 12.23
CA ALA A 561 5.10 28.94 13.61
C ALA A 561 6.54 29.42 13.81
N VAL A 562 7.50 28.77 13.13
CA VAL A 562 8.93 29.16 13.15
C VAL A 562 9.12 30.55 12.56
N LYS A 563 8.49 30.87 11.44
CA LYS A 563 8.56 32.18 10.82
C LYS A 563 8.13 33.28 11.78
N LEU A 564 6.99 33.12 12.43
CA LEU A 564 6.52 34.07 13.45
C LEU A 564 7.45 34.14 14.66
N ALA A 565 8.03 33.01 15.05
CA ALA A 565 8.98 32.98 16.16
C ALA A 565 10.28 33.72 15.84
N LEU A 566 10.77 33.68 14.59
CA LEU A 566 11.98 34.39 14.16
C LEU A 566 11.83 35.92 14.19
N ASP A 567 10.62 36.46 14.01
CA ASP A 567 10.33 37.89 14.10
C ASP A 567 10.45 38.44 15.53
N VAL A 568 10.51 37.56 16.53
CA VAL A 568 10.68 37.96 17.93
C VAL A 568 12.16 38.07 18.26
N LYS A 569 12.64 39.31 18.57
CA LYS A 569 14.06 39.57 18.86
C LYS A 569 14.53 38.90 20.15
N ILE A 570 15.76 38.35 20.15
CA ILE A 570 16.45 37.81 21.33
C ILE A 570 16.87 38.95 22.27
N GLY A 571 16.82 38.71 23.59
CA GLY A 571 17.27 39.68 24.58
C GLY A 571 16.23 40.74 25.02
N ARG A 572 14.99 40.68 24.51
CA ARG A 572 13.90 41.51 24.99
C ARG A 572 13.20 40.86 26.18
N ARG A 573 13.23 41.49 27.35
CA ARG A 573 12.24 41.18 28.39
C ARG A 573 10.85 41.57 27.86
N VAL A 574 10.03 40.57 27.53
CA VAL A 574 8.66 40.85 27.10
C VAL A 574 7.83 41.08 28.37
N ASP A 575 7.29 42.29 28.45
CA ASP A 575 6.34 42.60 29.52
C ASP A 575 4.98 41.98 29.19
N TYR A 576 4.75 40.77 29.70
CA TYR A 576 3.44 40.11 29.62
C TYR A 576 2.31 40.95 30.21
N ARG A 577 2.61 41.94 31.03
CA ARG A 577 1.58 42.87 31.55
C ARG A 577 0.88 43.58 30.40
N SER A 578 1.59 43.90 29.30
CA SER A 578 1.00 44.55 28.12
C SER A 578 0.07 43.61 27.35
N VAL A 579 0.35 42.29 27.32
CA VAL A 579 -0.49 41.29 26.67
C VAL A 579 -1.71 41.01 27.54
N ILE A 580 -1.52 40.87 28.87
CA ILE A 580 -2.60 40.68 29.82
C ILE A 580 -3.49 41.94 29.91
N ALA A 581 -2.92 43.13 29.83
CA ALA A 581 -3.67 44.38 29.82
C ALA A 581 -4.57 44.49 28.58
N ARG A 582 -4.07 44.12 27.36
CA ARG A 582 -4.88 44.02 26.16
C ARG A 582 -6.02 43.03 26.28
N ALA A 583 -5.77 41.84 26.90
CA ALA A 583 -6.81 40.86 27.17
C ALA A 583 -7.85 41.33 28.19
N LEU A 584 -7.43 42.12 29.20
CA LEU A 584 -8.33 42.72 30.17
C LEU A 584 -9.14 43.88 29.61
N ASP A 585 -8.52 44.72 28.75
CA ASP A 585 -9.21 45.83 28.07
C ASP A 585 -10.22 45.29 27.04
N PHE A 586 -9.90 44.18 26.39
CA PHE A 586 -10.83 43.46 25.50
C PHE A 586 -12.06 42.96 26.26
N ARG A 587 -11.89 42.41 27.49
CA ARG A 587 -13.00 41.97 28.34
C ARG A 587 -13.85 43.16 28.85
N ARG A 588 -13.28 44.37 28.96
CA ARG A 588 -14.00 45.59 29.37
C ARG A 588 -14.75 46.28 28.23
N GLY A 589 -14.34 46.06 27.01
CA GLY A 589 -15.00 46.62 25.81
C GLY A 589 -16.10 45.77 25.21
N ALA A 590 -16.33 44.57 25.75
CA ALA A 590 -17.36 43.61 25.29
C ALA A 590 -18.67 43.68 26.09
N TYR A 591 -18.91 44.77 26.85
CA TYR A 591 -20.20 45.10 27.52
C TYR A 591 -20.85 46.33 26.91
#